data_2b86aca48c5de2d7dbf7d4034d44905b
#
_entry.id   2b86aca48c5de2d7dbf7d4034d44905b
#
_cell.length_a   1.000
_cell.length_b   1.000
_cell.length_c   1.000
_cell.angle_alpha   90.00
_cell.angle_beta   90.00
_cell.angle_gamma   90.00
#
_symmetry.space_group_name_H-M   'P 1'
#
loop_
_entity.id
_entity.type
_entity.pdbx_description
1 polymer ?
#
loop_
_entity_poly.entity_id
_entity_poly.type
_entity_poly.pdbx_seq_one_letter_code
_entity_poly.pdbx_strand_id
1 'polypeptide(L)'
;MAAECAIRSSNGNYGEVNLKSTIFSILKFVKRVFFPVQILKFLNKGIRSVAAATHQLQFLAEWGIDNPEYFDHEIDMYSHWRKSRNSLPLERGVWSSFALKGAGTTLDLCCGDGFYTKMFYSLRSEKVVGVDFDKEAIFWAKANHAAPNVSYIVGDIRFDIPDGPFDNVVWDAAVEHFTESEISALMSRIKAVMKTNGVLSGYTVKEPEHGGTHLHQHEYEFHDKEDLARFFEPYFKNVQIFETVYPTRTNLYFYATDATLPFDGQSALTIRK
;
A
#
# COMPACT_ATOMS: atom_id res chain seq x y z
N MET A 1 -5.65 50.15 -19.29
CA MET A 1 -4.26 50.10 -19.77
C MET A 1 -3.77 48.72 -19.45
N ALA A 2 -3.89 47.90 -20.39
CA ALA A 2 -2.93 47.44 -21.35
C ALA A 2 -2.17 46.26 -20.71
N ALA A 3 -2.47 45.03 -21.09
CA ALA A 3 -2.09 44.35 -22.30
C ALA A 3 -0.69 43.74 -22.20
N GLU A 4 -0.66 42.52 -22.66
CA GLU A 4 0.48 41.77 -23.16
C GLU A 4 1.30 40.94 -22.19
N CYS A 5 1.05 39.66 -22.21
CA CYS A 5 2.10 38.72 -22.62
C CYS A 5 1.51 37.41 -23.18
N ALA A 6 1.17 37.45 -24.45
CA ALA A 6 0.99 36.26 -25.25
C ALA A 6 2.36 35.87 -25.82
N ILE A 7 2.96 34.81 -25.32
CA ILE A 7 4.01 34.12 -26.06
C ILE A 7 3.43 32.79 -26.50
N ARG A 8 3.01 32.77 -27.75
CA ARG A 8 2.86 31.55 -28.53
C ARG A 8 4.22 30.92 -28.74
N SER A 9 4.44 29.76 -28.23
CA SER A 9 5.39 28.82 -28.80
C SER A 9 4.61 27.76 -29.60
N SER A 10 4.26 28.11 -30.81
CA SER A 10 3.86 27.14 -31.81
C SER A 10 5.14 26.67 -32.51
N ASN A 11 5.64 25.51 -32.12
CA ASN A 11 6.45 24.67 -33.02
C ASN A 11 6.64 23.26 -32.48
N GLY A 12 6.15 22.30 -33.24
CA GLY A 12 6.73 20.95 -33.25
C GLY A 12 6.04 19.91 -32.43
N ASN A 13 4.91 19.38 -32.88
CA ASN A 13 4.54 17.97 -32.65
C ASN A 13 3.33 17.49 -33.46
N TYR A 14 2.89 18.26 -34.46
CA TYR A 14 1.77 17.83 -35.32
C TYR A 14 2.11 16.61 -36.21
N GLY A 15 3.39 16.38 -36.52
CA GLY A 15 3.82 15.27 -37.35
C GLY A 15 3.88 13.94 -36.59
N GLU A 16 4.36 13.93 -35.33
CA GLU A 16 4.46 12.71 -34.54
C GLU A 16 3.10 12.17 -34.10
N VAL A 17 2.19 13.06 -33.71
CA VAL A 17 0.82 12.65 -33.32
C VAL A 17 0.09 12.07 -34.53
N ASN A 18 0.29 12.64 -35.73
CA ASN A 18 -0.36 12.15 -36.94
C ASN A 18 0.22 10.80 -37.40
N LEU A 19 1.53 10.60 -37.28
CA LEU A 19 2.16 9.33 -37.65
C LEU A 19 1.73 8.20 -36.72
N LYS A 20 1.71 8.42 -35.39
CA LYS A 20 1.24 7.44 -34.41
C LYS A 20 -0.24 7.10 -34.61
N SER A 21 -1.09 8.08 -34.87
CA SER A 21 -2.52 7.87 -35.15
C SER A 21 -2.75 7.12 -36.45
N THR A 22 -1.96 7.41 -37.48
CA THR A 22 -2.02 6.73 -38.78
C THR A 22 -1.55 5.26 -38.64
N ILE A 23 -0.43 5.02 -37.98
CA ILE A 23 0.05 3.66 -37.72
C ILE A 23 -0.99 2.86 -36.92
N PHE A 24 -1.58 3.47 -35.89
CA PHE A 24 -2.61 2.81 -35.08
C PHE A 24 -3.88 2.49 -35.88
N SER A 25 -4.28 3.37 -36.80
CA SER A 25 -5.42 3.13 -37.71
C SER A 25 -5.14 2.01 -38.71
N ILE A 26 -3.93 1.96 -39.27
CA ILE A 26 -3.50 0.89 -40.16
C ILE A 26 -3.46 -0.45 -39.40
N LEU A 27 -2.91 -0.47 -38.19
CA LEU A 27 -2.90 -1.66 -37.36
C LEU A 27 -4.31 -2.16 -37.02
N LYS A 28 -5.24 -1.24 -36.72
CA LYS A 28 -6.66 -1.60 -36.52
C LYS A 28 -7.29 -2.18 -37.77
N PHE A 29 -7.01 -1.63 -38.93
CA PHE A 29 -7.54 -2.13 -40.20
C PHE A 29 -6.98 -3.52 -40.52
N VAL A 30 -5.67 -3.69 -40.47
CA VAL A 30 -4.99 -4.99 -40.64
C VAL A 30 -5.54 -6.04 -39.68
N LYS A 31 -5.67 -5.67 -38.41
CA LYS A 31 -6.26 -6.52 -37.39
C LYS A 31 -7.67 -6.98 -37.74
N ARG A 32 -8.51 -6.06 -38.26
CA ARG A 32 -9.91 -6.36 -38.59
C ARG A 32 -10.05 -7.23 -39.84
N VAL A 33 -9.17 -7.06 -40.82
CA VAL A 33 -9.22 -7.76 -42.11
C VAL A 33 -8.55 -9.13 -42.05
N PHE A 34 -7.39 -9.23 -41.43
CA PHE A 34 -6.57 -10.45 -41.47
C PHE A 34 -6.74 -11.37 -40.27
N PHE A 35 -7.29 -10.87 -39.16
CA PHE A 35 -7.44 -11.68 -37.95
C PHE A 35 -8.89 -11.71 -37.48
N PRO A 36 -9.63 -12.77 -37.79
CA PRO A 36 -10.94 -13.01 -37.20
C PRO A 36 -10.92 -12.92 -35.68
N VAL A 37 -11.97 -12.42 -35.07
CA VAL A 37 -12.07 -12.18 -33.62
C VAL A 37 -11.74 -13.44 -32.81
N GLN A 38 -12.07 -14.61 -33.33
CA GLN A 38 -11.76 -15.91 -32.69
C GLN A 38 -10.26 -16.14 -32.61
N ILE A 39 -9.52 -15.89 -33.70
CA ILE A 39 -8.05 -16.03 -33.73
C ILE A 39 -7.41 -15.03 -32.76
N LEU A 40 -7.89 -13.78 -32.73
CA LEU A 40 -7.37 -12.79 -31.79
C LEU A 40 -7.65 -13.17 -30.33
N LYS A 41 -8.81 -13.76 -30.03
CA LYS A 41 -9.11 -14.27 -28.69
C LYS A 41 -8.19 -15.42 -28.30
N PHE A 42 -7.93 -16.33 -29.22
CA PHE A 42 -7.02 -17.45 -28.99
C PHE A 42 -5.58 -16.98 -28.75
N LEU A 43 -5.07 -16.11 -29.65
CA LEU A 43 -3.74 -15.50 -29.49
C LEU A 43 -3.61 -14.75 -28.16
N ASN A 44 -4.62 -13.94 -27.82
CA ASN A 44 -4.63 -13.19 -26.57
C ASN A 44 -4.62 -14.13 -25.32
N LYS A 45 -5.34 -15.27 -25.42
CA LYS A 45 -5.29 -16.29 -24.36
C LYS A 45 -3.89 -16.88 -24.22
N GLY A 46 -3.22 -17.18 -25.34
CA GLY A 46 -1.83 -17.66 -25.35
C GLY A 46 -0.85 -16.63 -24.75
N ILE A 47 -0.93 -15.38 -25.20
CA ILE A 47 -0.11 -14.28 -24.68
C ILE A 47 -0.30 -14.12 -23.16
N ARG A 48 -1.54 -14.14 -22.67
CA ARG A 48 -1.82 -14.07 -21.23
C ARG A 48 -1.26 -15.26 -20.45
N SER A 49 -1.27 -16.45 -21.05
CA SER A 49 -0.69 -17.64 -20.40
C SER A 49 0.83 -17.53 -20.31
N VAL A 50 1.48 -17.04 -21.36
CA VAL A 50 2.93 -16.78 -21.36
C VAL A 50 3.26 -15.70 -20.33
N ALA A 51 2.53 -14.58 -20.29
CA ALA A 51 2.74 -13.54 -19.30
C ALA A 51 2.59 -14.05 -17.86
N ALA A 52 1.61 -14.91 -17.61
CA ALA A 52 1.44 -15.51 -16.28
C ALA A 52 2.60 -16.47 -15.92
N ALA A 53 3.10 -17.23 -16.91
CA ALA A 53 4.23 -18.13 -16.69
C ALA A 53 5.55 -17.38 -16.47
N THR A 54 5.79 -16.30 -17.22
CA THR A 54 6.97 -15.46 -17.03
C THR A 54 6.95 -14.76 -15.68
N HIS A 55 5.77 -14.33 -15.20
CA HIS A 55 5.63 -13.78 -13.87
C HIS A 55 5.98 -14.81 -12.78
N GLN A 56 5.49 -16.05 -12.92
CA GLN A 56 5.85 -17.11 -11.97
C GLN A 56 7.35 -17.42 -11.99
N LEU A 57 7.99 -17.38 -13.16
CA LEU A 57 9.45 -17.57 -13.27
C LEU A 57 10.21 -16.39 -12.63
N GLN A 58 9.76 -15.16 -12.81
CA GLN A 58 10.33 -14.00 -12.16
C GLN A 58 10.24 -14.14 -10.65
N PHE A 59 9.06 -14.49 -10.14
CA PHE A 59 8.84 -14.71 -8.72
C PHE A 59 9.78 -15.75 -8.12
N LEU A 60 9.92 -16.91 -8.80
CA LEU A 60 10.86 -17.96 -8.41
C LEU A 60 12.33 -17.51 -8.47
N ALA A 61 12.68 -16.66 -9.45
CA ALA A 61 14.05 -16.15 -9.60
C ALA A 61 14.41 -15.13 -8.52
N GLU A 62 13.47 -14.28 -8.10
CA GLU A 62 13.70 -13.25 -7.10
C GLU A 62 13.59 -13.80 -5.68
N TRP A 63 12.64 -14.69 -5.43
CA TRP A 63 12.25 -15.09 -4.07
C TRP A 63 12.45 -16.59 -3.77
N GLY A 64 12.76 -17.40 -4.77
CA GLY A 64 12.89 -18.84 -4.59
C GLY A 64 11.56 -19.55 -4.37
N ILE A 65 11.59 -20.67 -3.64
CA ILE A 65 10.42 -21.51 -3.37
C ILE A 65 9.63 -21.00 -2.16
N ASP A 66 10.35 -20.49 -1.16
CA ASP A 66 9.74 -19.95 0.05
C ASP A 66 9.35 -18.49 -0.21
N ASN A 67 8.05 -18.23 -0.19
CA ASN A 67 7.52 -16.88 -0.34
C ASN A 67 7.95 -16.02 0.85
N PRO A 68 8.72 -14.94 0.65
CA PRO A 68 8.95 -13.97 1.70
C PRO A 68 7.63 -13.24 2.03
N GLU A 69 7.58 -12.58 3.15
CA GLU A 69 6.43 -11.74 3.53
C GLU A 69 6.26 -10.52 2.63
N TYR A 70 7.30 -10.12 1.94
CA TYR A 70 7.30 -9.02 0.99
C TYR A 70 7.41 -9.55 -0.44
N PHE A 71 6.52 -9.06 -1.32
CA PHE A 71 6.34 -9.53 -2.70
C PHE A 71 6.67 -8.44 -3.69
N ASP A 72 6.76 -8.79 -4.96
CA ASP A 72 6.64 -7.82 -6.04
C ASP A 72 5.19 -7.33 -6.14
N HIS A 73 4.85 -6.35 -5.33
CA HIS A 73 3.49 -5.82 -5.23
C HIS A 73 2.95 -5.25 -6.55
N GLU A 74 3.81 -4.76 -7.44
CA GLU A 74 3.36 -4.22 -8.73
C GLU A 74 2.77 -5.32 -9.62
N ILE A 75 3.43 -6.47 -9.65
CA ILE A 75 2.96 -7.61 -10.45
C ILE A 75 1.81 -8.32 -9.73
N ASP A 76 1.87 -8.41 -8.42
CA ASP A 76 0.88 -9.11 -7.60
C ASP A 76 -0.48 -8.42 -7.58
N MET A 77 -0.54 -7.09 -7.66
CA MET A 77 -1.81 -6.36 -7.72
C MET A 77 -2.77 -6.91 -8.78
N TYR A 78 -2.27 -7.13 -10.00
CA TYR A 78 -3.08 -7.67 -11.09
C TYR A 78 -3.45 -9.14 -10.85
N SER A 79 -2.53 -9.93 -10.34
CA SER A 79 -2.74 -11.35 -10.04
C SER A 79 -3.82 -11.54 -8.97
N HIS A 80 -3.73 -10.79 -7.88
CA HIS A 80 -4.72 -10.81 -6.79
C HIS A 80 -6.11 -10.41 -7.28
N TRP A 81 -6.22 -9.31 -8.02
CA TRP A 81 -7.52 -8.90 -8.58
C TRP A 81 -8.12 -9.95 -9.49
N ARG A 82 -7.31 -10.54 -10.36
CA ARG A 82 -7.79 -11.52 -11.32
C ARG A 82 -8.24 -12.84 -10.68
N LYS A 83 -7.49 -13.33 -9.68
CA LYS A 83 -7.74 -14.63 -9.04
C LYS A 83 -8.81 -14.55 -7.96
N SER A 84 -8.71 -13.60 -7.06
CA SER A 84 -9.50 -13.54 -5.83
C SER A 84 -10.43 -12.33 -5.76
N ARG A 85 -10.42 -11.44 -6.77
CA ARG A 85 -11.13 -10.15 -6.73
C ARG A 85 -10.74 -9.29 -5.52
N ASN A 86 -9.53 -9.47 -5.04
CA ASN A 86 -8.98 -8.75 -3.92
C ASN A 86 -8.07 -7.63 -4.42
N SER A 87 -8.36 -6.40 -4.03
CA SER A 87 -7.56 -5.21 -4.36
C SER A 87 -6.58 -4.84 -3.25
N LEU A 88 -6.37 -5.73 -2.29
CA LEU A 88 -5.59 -5.48 -1.08
C LEU A 88 -4.24 -4.76 -1.31
N PRO A 89 -3.39 -5.16 -2.29
CA PRO A 89 -2.10 -4.49 -2.45
C PRO A 89 -2.21 -3.00 -2.77
N LEU A 90 -3.22 -2.58 -3.55
CA LEU A 90 -3.48 -1.17 -3.84
C LEU A 90 -4.27 -0.49 -2.71
N GLU A 91 -5.27 -1.18 -2.19
CA GLU A 91 -6.16 -0.73 -1.13
C GLU A 91 -5.40 -0.35 0.13
N ARG A 92 -4.44 -1.19 0.57
CA ARG A 92 -3.58 -0.91 1.72
C ARG A 92 -2.91 0.45 1.61
N GLY A 93 -2.16 0.66 0.54
CA GLY A 93 -1.43 1.91 0.34
C GLY A 93 -2.34 3.14 0.35
N VAL A 94 -3.50 3.04 -0.31
CA VAL A 94 -4.48 4.14 -0.36
C VAL A 94 -5.05 4.43 1.03
N TRP A 95 -5.61 3.43 1.70
CA TRP A 95 -6.29 3.65 2.98
C TRP A 95 -5.32 3.97 4.11
N SER A 96 -4.19 3.27 4.24
CA SER A 96 -3.20 3.58 5.29
C SER A 96 -2.60 4.97 5.12
N SER A 97 -2.48 5.48 3.87
CA SER A 97 -2.01 6.85 3.62
C SER A 97 -3.09 7.93 3.74
N PHE A 98 -4.38 7.56 3.81
CA PHE A 98 -5.50 8.51 3.68
C PHE A 98 -5.50 9.58 4.78
N ALA A 99 -5.22 9.19 6.01
CA ALA A 99 -5.21 10.10 7.16
C ALA A 99 -3.87 10.83 7.36
N LEU A 100 -2.85 10.55 6.55
CA LEU A 100 -1.55 11.21 6.71
C LEU A 100 -1.69 12.72 6.55
N LYS A 101 -1.17 13.45 7.52
CA LYS A 101 -1.05 14.91 7.44
C LYS A 101 -0.01 15.25 6.39
N GLY A 102 -0.45 15.91 5.33
CA GLY A 102 0.42 16.36 4.24
C GLY A 102 1.55 17.26 4.76
N ALA A 103 2.72 17.17 4.11
CA ALA A 103 3.94 17.89 4.47
C ALA A 103 4.46 17.63 5.91
N GLY A 104 4.02 16.55 6.54
CA GLY A 104 4.50 16.11 7.84
C GLY A 104 5.60 15.04 7.75
N THR A 105 6.21 14.75 8.89
CA THR A 105 7.14 13.63 9.05
C THR A 105 6.39 12.35 9.35
N THR A 106 6.73 11.26 8.67
CA THR A 106 6.06 9.96 8.82
C THR A 106 7.05 8.90 9.26
N LEU A 107 6.66 8.10 10.23
CA LEU A 107 7.33 6.85 10.61
C LEU A 107 6.51 5.67 10.08
N ASP A 108 7.15 4.80 9.33
CA ASP A 108 6.56 3.57 8.79
C ASP A 108 7.15 2.37 9.54
N LEU A 109 6.33 1.78 10.41
CA LEU A 109 6.71 0.67 11.28
C LEU A 109 6.56 -0.66 10.56
N CYS A 110 7.59 -1.50 10.60
CA CYS A 110 7.65 -2.78 9.89
C CYS A 110 7.44 -2.58 8.37
N CYS A 111 8.25 -1.70 7.79
CA CYS A 111 8.08 -1.21 6.43
C CYS A 111 8.40 -2.26 5.33
N GLY A 112 8.89 -3.44 5.70
CA GLY A 112 9.30 -4.49 4.79
C GLY A 112 10.29 -4.01 3.72
N ASP A 113 10.03 -4.34 2.47
CA ASP A 113 10.81 -3.93 1.30
C ASP A 113 10.64 -2.45 0.91
N GLY A 114 9.84 -1.69 1.65
CA GLY A 114 9.62 -0.26 1.43
C GLY A 114 8.70 0.09 0.26
N PHE A 115 7.99 -0.87 -0.33
CA PHE A 115 7.07 -0.60 -1.43
C PHE A 115 6.03 0.45 -1.06
N TYR A 116 5.28 0.25 0.04
CA TYR A 116 4.26 1.20 0.49
C TYR A 116 4.87 2.51 0.96
N THR A 117 6.02 2.47 1.62
CA THR A 117 6.79 3.65 2.02
C THR A 117 7.03 4.58 0.84
N LYS A 118 7.56 4.04 -0.27
CA LYS A 118 7.88 4.81 -1.48
C LYS A 118 6.65 5.18 -2.28
N MET A 119 5.78 4.19 -2.58
CA MET A 119 4.73 4.37 -3.59
C MET A 119 3.51 5.13 -3.06
N PHE A 120 3.36 5.20 -1.73
CA PHE A 120 2.20 5.85 -1.11
C PHE A 120 2.59 6.91 -0.07
N TYR A 121 3.33 6.53 0.97
CA TYR A 121 3.56 7.41 2.12
C TYR A 121 4.50 8.57 1.78
N SER A 122 5.54 8.32 0.98
CA SER A 122 6.48 9.37 0.55
C SER A 122 5.82 10.48 -0.27
N LEU A 123 4.74 10.14 -1.00
CA LEU A 123 4.02 11.10 -1.83
C LEU A 123 3.19 12.10 -1.01
N ARG A 124 2.96 11.80 0.26
CA ARG A 124 2.14 12.60 1.17
C ARG A 124 2.91 13.17 2.35
N SER A 125 4.20 12.92 2.43
CA SER A 125 5.04 13.29 3.57
C SER A 125 6.23 14.12 3.11
N GLU A 126 6.67 15.06 3.96
CA GLU A 126 7.92 15.80 3.75
C GLU A 126 9.13 14.86 3.92
N LYS A 127 9.06 13.98 4.93
CA LYS A 127 10.08 12.99 5.22
C LYS A 127 9.44 11.71 5.74
N VAL A 128 9.96 10.57 5.30
CA VAL A 128 9.56 9.25 5.79
C VAL A 128 10.77 8.49 6.34
N VAL A 129 10.58 7.88 7.49
CA VAL A 129 11.53 6.94 8.08
C VAL A 129 10.83 5.57 8.11
N GLY A 130 11.31 4.62 7.31
CA GLY A 130 10.88 3.23 7.35
C GLY A 130 11.79 2.43 8.28
N VAL A 131 11.23 1.63 9.17
CA VAL A 131 11.96 0.73 10.06
C VAL A 131 11.45 -0.69 9.92
N ASP A 132 12.36 -1.63 9.82
CA ASP A 132 12.07 -3.06 9.82
C ASP A 132 13.22 -3.83 10.47
N PHE A 133 12.90 -4.93 11.15
CA PHE A 133 13.91 -5.78 11.79
C PHE A 133 14.67 -6.65 10.78
N ASP A 134 14.05 -6.95 9.64
CA ASP A 134 14.65 -7.76 8.59
C ASP A 134 15.66 -6.95 7.77
N LYS A 135 16.93 -7.33 7.91
CA LYS A 135 18.04 -6.70 7.19
C LYS A 135 17.95 -6.88 5.68
N GLU A 136 17.38 -7.99 5.22
CA GLU A 136 17.23 -8.28 3.81
C GLU A 136 16.13 -7.41 3.21
N ALA A 137 14.98 -7.30 3.88
CA ALA A 137 13.91 -6.38 3.48
C ALA A 137 14.43 -4.94 3.37
N ILE A 138 15.19 -4.45 4.35
CA ILE A 138 15.79 -3.11 4.32
C ILE A 138 16.85 -2.97 3.21
N PHE A 139 17.60 -4.03 2.90
CA PHE A 139 18.51 -4.01 1.75
C PHE A 139 17.73 -3.80 0.44
N TRP A 140 16.65 -4.55 0.23
CA TRP A 140 15.76 -4.41 -0.92
C TRP A 140 15.06 -3.04 -0.96
N ALA A 141 14.59 -2.54 0.18
CA ALA A 141 14.00 -1.21 0.28
C ALA A 141 14.95 -0.12 -0.21
N LYS A 142 16.20 -0.15 0.23
CA LYS A 142 17.24 0.80 -0.19
C LYS A 142 17.61 0.68 -1.67
N ALA A 143 17.59 -0.54 -2.21
CA ALA A 143 17.97 -0.79 -3.61
C ALA A 143 16.83 -0.41 -4.59
N ASN A 144 15.58 -0.75 -4.28
CA ASN A 144 14.48 -0.67 -5.24
C ASN A 144 13.47 0.42 -4.90
N HIS A 145 13.34 0.78 -3.61
CA HIS A 145 12.32 1.71 -3.15
C HIS A 145 12.92 2.99 -2.53
N ALA A 146 14.11 3.39 -2.96
CA ALA A 146 14.69 4.67 -2.59
C ALA A 146 13.86 5.85 -3.13
N ALA A 147 13.74 6.90 -2.33
CA ALA A 147 13.20 8.20 -2.72
C ALA A 147 13.93 9.33 -1.98
N PRO A 148 13.96 10.56 -2.53
CA PRO A 148 14.74 11.66 -1.93
C PRO A 148 14.36 12.00 -0.49
N ASN A 149 13.10 11.76 -0.12
CA ASN A 149 12.54 12.06 1.20
C ASN A 149 12.37 10.81 2.08
N VAL A 150 12.93 9.65 1.68
CA VAL A 150 12.79 8.39 2.41
C VAL A 150 14.13 7.93 2.96
N SER A 151 14.14 7.45 4.19
CA SER A 151 15.26 6.75 4.80
C SER A 151 14.79 5.43 5.41
N TYR A 152 15.63 4.39 5.31
CA TYR A 152 15.33 3.06 5.84
C TYR A 152 16.34 2.65 6.91
N ILE A 153 15.86 2.12 8.02
CA ILE A 153 16.62 1.74 9.21
C ILE A 153 16.33 0.28 9.54
N VAL A 154 17.36 -0.49 9.84
CA VAL A 154 17.20 -1.82 10.46
C VAL A 154 16.97 -1.63 11.94
N GLY A 155 15.85 -2.10 12.47
CA GLY A 155 15.52 -2.00 13.88
C GLY A 155 14.29 -2.83 14.25
N ASP A 156 14.33 -3.43 15.42
CA ASP A 156 13.17 -4.13 15.97
C ASP A 156 12.37 -3.17 16.87
N ILE A 157 11.17 -2.84 16.44
CA ILE A 157 10.31 -1.85 17.13
C ILE A 157 9.94 -2.26 18.56
N ARG A 158 10.07 -3.53 18.92
CA ARG A 158 9.91 -4.01 20.29
C ARG A 158 10.94 -3.42 21.24
N PHE A 159 12.11 -3.04 20.71
CA PHE A 159 13.24 -2.55 21.50
C PHE A 159 13.63 -1.13 21.14
N ASP A 160 13.58 -0.79 19.87
CA ASP A 160 14.11 0.47 19.36
C ASP A 160 13.18 1.09 18.30
N ILE A 161 12.38 2.06 18.71
CA ILE A 161 11.57 2.89 17.79
C ILE A 161 12.35 4.17 17.53
N PRO A 162 12.50 4.58 16.26
CA PRO A 162 13.19 5.82 15.90
C PRO A 162 12.66 7.05 16.66
N ASP A 163 13.56 7.90 17.11
CA ASP A 163 13.22 9.12 17.83
C ASP A 163 12.34 10.05 17.01
N GLY A 164 11.25 10.51 17.62
CA GLY A 164 10.32 11.49 17.06
C GLY A 164 10.74 12.94 17.28
N PRO A 165 9.80 13.89 17.16
CA PRO A 165 8.36 13.66 17.05
C PRO A 165 7.86 13.54 15.60
N PHE A 166 7.00 12.55 15.33
CA PHE A 166 6.38 12.32 14.04
C PHE A 166 4.96 12.90 13.96
N ASP A 167 4.60 13.46 12.80
CA ASP A 167 3.23 13.89 12.49
C ASP A 167 2.33 12.69 12.22
N ASN A 168 2.90 11.67 11.61
CA ASN A 168 2.21 10.46 11.21
C ASN A 168 3.03 9.24 11.62
N VAL A 169 2.34 8.20 12.07
CA VAL A 169 2.89 6.85 12.22
C VAL A 169 2.00 5.91 11.43
N VAL A 170 2.60 5.07 10.60
CA VAL A 170 1.91 4.01 9.88
C VAL A 170 2.35 2.67 10.47
N TRP A 171 1.39 1.81 10.79
CA TRP A 171 1.62 0.46 11.24
C TRP A 171 0.75 -0.49 10.42
N ASP A 172 1.25 -0.85 9.25
CA ASP A 172 0.47 -1.45 8.17
C ASP A 172 0.87 -2.91 7.94
N ALA A 173 -0.10 -3.83 8.09
CA ALA A 173 0.06 -5.28 7.96
C ALA A 173 1.20 -5.85 8.81
N ALA A 174 1.24 -5.43 10.05
CA ALA A 174 2.29 -5.88 10.96
C ALA A 174 1.79 -6.03 12.40
N VAL A 175 0.70 -5.37 12.79
CA VAL A 175 0.18 -5.46 14.16
C VAL A 175 -0.19 -6.90 14.55
N GLU A 176 -0.61 -7.70 13.61
CA GLU A 176 -0.95 -9.12 13.77
C GLU A 176 0.24 -10.03 14.09
N HIS A 177 1.46 -9.57 13.89
CA HIS A 177 2.68 -10.33 14.23
C HIS A 177 3.13 -10.16 15.68
N PHE A 178 2.37 -9.42 16.47
CA PHE A 178 2.68 -9.17 17.88
C PHE A 178 1.63 -9.78 18.78
N THR A 179 2.07 -10.26 19.94
CA THR A 179 1.16 -10.70 21.02
C THR A 179 0.41 -9.49 21.60
N GLU A 180 -0.73 -9.74 22.24
CA GLU A 180 -1.53 -8.67 22.88
C GLU A 180 -0.71 -7.81 23.84
N SER A 181 0.20 -8.43 24.62
CA SER A 181 1.07 -7.73 25.54
C SER A 181 2.10 -6.85 24.82
N GLU A 182 2.64 -7.30 23.70
CA GLU A 182 3.56 -6.53 22.88
C GLU A 182 2.85 -5.36 22.19
N ILE A 183 1.63 -5.59 21.64
CA ILE A 183 0.82 -4.51 21.07
C ILE A 183 0.59 -3.40 22.09
N SER A 184 0.18 -3.77 23.31
CA SER A 184 -0.07 -2.80 24.39
C SER A 184 1.20 -2.03 24.77
N ALA A 185 2.35 -2.71 24.86
CA ALA A 185 3.64 -2.07 25.16
C ALA A 185 4.08 -1.12 24.01
N LEU A 186 3.93 -1.56 22.77
CA LEU A 186 4.26 -0.79 21.58
C LEU A 186 3.39 0.46 21.46
N MET A 187 2.11 0.42 21.81
CA MET A 187 1.23 1.57 21.75
C MET A 187 1.72 2.74 22.61
N SER A 188 2.23 2.46 23.82
CA SER A 188 2.84 3.49 24.69
C SER A 188 4.06 4.14 24.02
N ARG A 189 4.91 3.33 23.39
CA ARG A 189 6.13 3.80 22.71
C ARG A 189 5.82 4.56 21.43
N ILE A 190 4.88 4.07 20.63
CA ILE A 190 4.36 4.76 19.43
C ILE A 190 3.83 6.13 19.84
N LYS A 191 3.00 6.18 20.87
CA LYS A 191 2.44 7.44 21.37
C LYS A 191 3.53 8.43 21.79
N ALA A 192 4.60 7.96 22.41
CA ALA A 192 5.70 8.82 22.91
C ALA A 192 6.49 9.47 21.76
N VAL A 193 6.59 8.83 20.59
CA VAL A 193 7.30 9.38 19.42
C VAL A 193 6.40 10.17 18.48
N MET A 194 5.12 10.27 18.78
CA MET A 194 4.16 11.08 18.01
C MET A 194 4.05 12.51 18.51
N LYS A 195 3.81 13.45 17.61
CA LYS A 195 3.35 14.80 17.98
C LYS A 195 1.97 14.72 18.63
N THR A 196 1.63 15.70 19.49
CA THR A 196 0.34 15.76 20.20
C THR A 196 -0.88 15.55 19.30
N ASN A 197 -0.84 16.10 18.10
CA ASN A 197 -1.91 15.95 17.11
C ASN A 197 -1.54 14.95 16.00
N GLY A 198 -0.57 14.09 16.22
CA GLY A 198 -0.15 13.09 15.26
C GLY A 198 -1.27 12.08 14.97
N VAL A 199 -1.18 11.41 13.82
CA VAL A 199 -2.10 10.35 13.41
C VAL A 199 -1.35 9.03 13.35
N LEU A 200 -1.91 8.01 13.98
CA LEU A 200 -1.54 6.61 13.77
C LEU A 200 -2.55 6.03 12.79
N SER A 201 -2.08 5.40 11.72
CA SER A 201 -2.92 4.71 10.73
C SER A 201 -2.31 3.38 10.35
N GLY A 202 -3.11 2.52 9.77
CA GLY A 202 -2.61 1.25 9.27
C GLY A 202 -3.72 0.29 8.90
N TYR A 203 -3.29 -0.94 8.71
CA TYR A 203 -4.13 -2.04 8.28
C TYR A 203 -3.74 -3.31 9.03
N THR A 204 -4.73 -4.15 9.27
CA THR A 204 -4.56 -5.54 9.69
C THR A 204 -5.67 -6.43 9.13
N VAL A 205 -5.65 -7.69 9.46
CA VAL A 205 -6.62 -8.67 9.01
C VAL A 205 -7.51 -9.13 10.17
N LYS A 206 -8.79 -9.35 9.86
CA LYS A 206 -9.72 -10.01 10.78
C LYS A 206 -9.48 -11.51 10.73
N GLU A 207 -9.60 -12.20 11.88
CA GLU A 207 -9.47 -13.66 11.94
C GLU A 207 -10.42 -14.38 10.95
N PRO A 208 -10.04 -15.57 10.45
CA PRO A 208 -10.91 -16.37 9.60
C PRO A 208 -12.19 -16.81 10.34
N GLU A 209 -13.33 -16.91 9.63
CA GLU A 209 -14.62 -17.35 10.20
C GLU A 209 -14.56 -18.72 10.88
N HIS A 210 -13.61 -19.55 10.50
CA HIS A 210 -13.47 -20.91 11.03
C HIS A 210 -12.40 -21.02 12.14
N GLY A 211 -11.91 -19.88 12.62
CA GLY A 211 -10.83 -19.78 13.62
C GLY A 211 -9.44 -20.04 13.05
N GLY A 212 -8.43 -19.86 13.90
CA GLY A 212 -7.02 -19.91 13.50
C GLY A 212 -6.52 -18.60 12.93
N THR A 213 -5.36 -18.63 12.31
CA THR A 213 -4.73 -17.45 11.70
C THR A 213 -4.56 -17.61 10.19
N HIS A 214 -4.52 -16.51 9.45
CA HIS A 214 -4.28 -16.52 8.00
C HIS A 214 -2.85 -16.98 7.66
N LEU A 215 -1.89 -16.62 8.50
CA LEU A 215 -0.49 -17.01 8.36
C LEU A 215 0.01 -17.57 9.68
N HIS A 216 0.93 -18.52 9.61
CA HIS A 216 1.46 -19.18 10.81
C HIS A 216 2.32 -18.27 11.72
N GLN A 217 2.82 -17.15 11.17
CA GLN A 217 3.59 -16.15 11.90
C GLN A 217 2.72 -15.05 12.51
N HIS A 218 1.40 -15.11 12.36
CA HIS A 218 0.50 -14.21 13.05
C HIS A 218 0.32 -14.69 14.50
N GLU A 219 0.66 -13.82 15.44
CA GLU A 219 0.51 -14.09 16.88
C GLU A 219 -0.89 -13.74 17.37
N TYR A 220 -1.52 -12.70 16.77
CA TYR A 220 -2.85 -12.25 17.14
C TYR A 220 -3.59 -11.65 15.96
N GLU A 221 -4.67 -12.30 15.51
CA GLU A 221 -5.61 -11.74 14.55
C GLU A 221 -6.90 -11.30 15.27
N PHE A 222 -7.44 -10.19 14.84
CA PHE A 222 -8.51 -9.49 15.56
C PHE A 222 -9.89 -10.08 15.24
N HIS A 223 -10.73 -10.28 16.24
CA HIS A 223 -12.07 -10.82 16.08
C HIS A 223 -13.01 -9.87 15.33
N ASP A 224 -12.90 -8.58 15.62
CA ASP A 224 -13.73 -7.51 15.03
C ASP A 224 -13.07 -6.14 15.22
N LYS A 225 -13.81 -5.08 14.86
CA LYS A 225 -13.32 -3.70 15.02
C LYS A 225 -13.18 -3.30 16.48
N GLU A 226 -14.06 -3.76 17.32
CA GLU A 226 -14.11 -3.49 18.75
C GLU A 226 -12.90 -4.10 19.45
N ASP A 227 -12.52 -5.30 19.05
CA ASP A 227 -11.32 -5.98 19.54
C ASP A 227 -10.04 -5.22 19.13
N LEU A 228 -9.96 -4.75 17.90
CA LEU A 228 -8.84 -3.90 17.47
C LEU A 228 -8.84 -2.54 18.19
N ALA A 229 -10.02 -1.91 18.35
CA ALA A 229 -10.16 -0.59 18.95
C ALA A 229 -9.65 -0.55 20.40
N ARG A 230 -9.85 -1.61 21.18
CA ARG A 230 -9.44 -1.67 22.59
C ARG A 230 -7.95 -1.42 22.82
N PHE A 231 -7.10 -1.65 21.81
CA PHE A 231 -5.67 -1.36 21.89
C PHE A 231 -5.34 0.12 21.66
N PHE A 232 -6.20 0.86 20.96
CA PHE A 232 -5.96 2.27 20.64
C PHE A 232 -6.68 3.23 21.60
N GLU A 233 -7.88 2.89 22.04
CA GLU A 233 -8.73 3.74 22.89
C GLU A 233 -8.08 4.22 24.20
N PRO A 234 -7.20 3.45 24.87
CA PRO A 234 -6.50 3.94 26.05
C PRO A 234 -5.50 5.07 25.76
N TYR A 235 -5.09 5.23 24.50
CA TYR A 235 -4.01 6.14 24.09
C TYR A 235 -4.49 7.30 23.23
N PHE A 236 -5.66 7.20 22.59
CA PHE A 236 -6.16 8.19 21.63
C PHE A 236 -7.62 8.53 21.91
N LYS A 237 -7.96 9.81 21.75
CA LYS A 237 -9.33 10.32 21.96
C LYS A 237 -10.27 9.94 20.82
N ASN A 238 -9.74 9.83 19.62
CA ASN A 238 -10.51 9.54 18.41
C ASN A 238 -9.89 8.32 17.73
N VAL A 239 -10.64 7.23 17.73
CA VAL A 239 -10.29 5.98 17.05
C VAL A 239 -11.40 5.68 16.06
N GLN A 240 -11.02 5.39 14.84
CA GLN A 240 -11.95 4.99 13.78
C GLN A 240 -11.41 3.77 13.06
N ILE A 241 -12.25 2.74 12.95
CA ILE A 241 -11.93 1.50 12.26
C ILE A 241 -13.03 1.19 11.26
N PHE A 242 -12.65 0.81 10.05
CA PHE A 242 -13.59 0.35 9.05
C PHE A 242 -13.11 -0.96 8.40
N GLU A 243 -14.04 -1.66 7.78
CA GLU A 243 -13.80 -2.95 7.18
C GLU A 243 -13.93 -2.88 5.65
N THR A 244 -13.09 -3.65 4.97
CA THR A 244 -13.34 -4.04 3.58
C THR A 244 -13.48 -5.57 3.52
N VAL A 245 -14.59 -6.03 2.97
CA VAL A 245 -14.94 -7.45 2.99
C VAL A 245 -14.82 -8.05 1.61
N TYR A 246 -13.99 -9.09 1.52
CA TYR A 246 -13.77 -9.88 0.32
C TYR A 246 -14.16 -11.34 0.56
N PRO A 247 -14.40 -12.14 -0.50
CA PRO A 247 -14.78 -13.54 -0.33
C PRO A 247 -13.76 -14.38 0.46
N THR A 248 -12.50 -13.96 0.50
CA THR A 248 -11.39 -14.70 1.11
C THR A 248 -10.87 -14.11 2.40
N ARG A 249 -11.25 -12.85 2.71
CA ARG A 249 -10.76 -12.16 3.90
C ARG A 249 -11.53 -10.88 4.21
N THR A 250 -11.51 -10.46 5.44
CA THR A 250 -11.95 -9.14 5.89
C THR A 250 -10.74 -8.36 6.39
N ASN A 251 -10.57 -7.15 5.88
CA ASN A 251 -9.49 -6.25 6.25
C ASN A 251 -10.00 -5.20 7.22
N LEU A 252 -9.18 -4.83 8.20
CA LEU A 252 -9.45 -3.78 9.17
C LEU A 252 -8.48 -2.62 8.93
N TYR A 253 -9.01 -1.44 8.65
CA TYR A 253 -8.23 -0.20 8.54
C TYR A 253 -8.50 0.67 9.75
N PHE A 254 -7.45 1.18 10.38
CA PHE A 254 -7.56 1.96 11.60
C PHE A 254 -6.89 3.32 11.49
N TYR A 255 -7.50 4.28 12.20
CA TYR A 255 -6.98 5.64 12.37
C TYR A 255 -7.17 6.04 13.82
N ALA A 256 -6.11 6.53 14.46
CA ALA A 256 -6.13 6.95 15.86
C ALA A 256 -5.38 8.28 16.05
N THR A 257 -5.99 9.23 16.77
CA THR A 257 -5.43 10.55 17.01
C THR A 257 -6.10 11.24 18.20
N ASP A 258 -5.43 12.21 18.81
CA ASP A 258 -6.08 13.14 19.77
C ASP A 258 -6.75 14.32 19.10
N ALA A 259 -6.43 14.58 17.82
CA ALA A 259 -7.05 15.62 17.02
C ALA A 259 -8.30 15.10 16.29
N THR A 260 -8.96 15.99 15.55
CA THR A 260 -10.01 15.59 14.61
C THR A 260 -9.36 14.83 13.43
N LEU A 261 -9.92 13.70 13.08
CA LEU A 261 -9.53 13.00 11.86
C LEU A 261 -9.87 13.85 10.62
N PRO A 262 -9.08 13.76 9.53
CA PRO A 262 -9.30 14.58 8.34
C PRO A 262 -10.56 14.22 7.55
N PHE A 263 -11.35 13.30 8.04
CA PHE A 263 -12.64 12.86 7.51
C PHE A 263 -13.60 12.62 8.68
N ASP A 264 -14.86 12.92 8.47
CA ASP A 264 -15.92 12.44 9.37
C ASP A 264 -16.31 11.02 8.98
N GLY A 265 -16.68 10.20 9.98
CA GLY A 265 -17.06 8.79 9.75
C GLY A 265 -18.28 8.59 8.83
N GLN A 266 -18.89 9.68 8.35
CA GLN A 266 -20.08 9.62 7.52
C GLN A 266 -19.82 9.84 6.03
N SER A 267 -18.77 10.57 5.65
CA SER A 267 -18.68 11.10 4.29
C SER A 267 -17.68 10.43 3.36
N ALA A 268 -16.62 9.84 3.84
CA ALA A 268 -15.51 9.48 2.95
C ALA A 268 -15.30 7.97 2.75
N LEU A 269 -15.80 7.12 3.62
CA LEU A 269 -15.37 5.74 3.72
C LEU A 269 -16.52 4.71 3.68
N THR A 270 -17.70 5.09 3.23
CA THR A 270 -18.77 4.12 2.98
C THR A 270 -18.42 3.33 1.72
N ILE A 271 -17.70 2.26 1.87
CA ILE A 271 -17.55 1.27 0.80
C ILE A 271 -18.87 0.49 0.76
N ARG A 272 -19.71 0.85 -0.17
CA ARG A 272 -20.90 0.06 -0.46
C ARG A 272 -20.49 -1.18 -1.22
N LYS A 273 -20.92 -2.35 -0.73
CA LYS A 273 -20.78 -3.65 -1.39
C LYS A 273 -21.35 -3.63 -2.79
#